data_6c76d33e9796217ec92c0069035a83af
#
_entry.id   6c76d33e9796217ec92c0069035a83af
#
_cell.length_a   1.000
_cell.length_b   1.000
_cell.length_c   1.000
_cell.angle_alpha   90.00
_cell.angle_beta   90.00
_cell.angle_gamma   90.00
#
_symmetry.space_group_name_H-M   'P 1'
#
loop_
_entity.id
_entity.type
_entity.pdbx_description
1 polymer ?
#
loop_
_entity_poly.entity_id
_entity_poly.type
_entity_poly.pdbx_seq_one_letter_code
_entity_poly.pdbx_strand_id
1 'polypeptide(L)'
;MQKNNKEKNTVKRKLVLEVDRLVKQKYLNLIGFAAKSGKIAYGEEDVLNGIEKGKISLTIIAKDMPEKAKNRMEKKLIHAYENLYFEISGLKKKETEEINIIIVGTKEENSSAVGKLNKPVIGIKDRNLAKGIITSILEEIDGE
;
A
#
# COMPACT_ATOMS: atom_id res chain seq x y z
N MET A 1 -13.91 -21.64 17.05
CA MET A 1 -13.60 -21.08 16.93
C MET A 1 -13.49 -20.25 16.87
N GLN A 2 -13.39 -19.83 17.00
CA GLN A 2 -13.24 -18.99 16.81
C GLN A 2 -12.41 -18.42 16.82
N LYS A 3 -11.95 -18.41 16.87
CA LYS A 3 -11.12 -17.89 16.82
C LYS A 3 -10.75 -17.26 16.28
N ASN A 4 -10.67 -17.37 16.03
CA ASN A 4 -10.30 -16.81 15.26
C ASN A 4 -10.37 -15.76 15.02
N ASN A 5 -10.60 -15.30 15.08
CA ASN A 5 -10.85 -14.09 14.96
C ASN A 5 -9.79 -13.17 14.99
N LYS A 6 -9.05 -13.23 15.66
CA LYS A 6 -8.03 -12.42 15.76
C LYS A 6 -7.10 -12.61 14.75
N GLU A 7 -7.10 -13.60 14.27
CA GLU A 7 -6.19 -13.81 13.30
C GLU A 7 -6.54 -13.22 12.08
N LYS A 8 -7.66 -12.72 11.97
CA LYS A 8 -7.98 -12.11 10.76
C LYS A 8 -7.42 -10.79 10.71
N ASN A 9 -6.40 -10.50 11.41
CA ASN A 9 -5.80 -9.22 11.37
C ASN A 9 -5.14 -8.89 10.06
N THR A 10 -4.89 -9.85 9.23
CA THR A 10 -4.24 -9.60 7.97
C THR A 10 -4.94 -10.36 6.87
N VAL A 11 -5.33 -9.66 5.84
CA VAL A 11 -6.06 -10.25 4.74
C VAL A 11 -5.33 -9.95 3.45
N LYS A 12 -5.11 -10.99 2.63
CA LYS A 12 -4.47 -10.82 1.34
C LYS A 12 -5.51 -11.01 0.28
N ARG A 13 -5.72 -10.01 -0.54
CA ARG A 13 -6.62 -10.09 -1.67
C ARG A 13 -5.79 -9.81 -2.91
N LYS A 14 -6.41 -9.85 -4.07
CA LYS A 14 -5.72 -9.57 -5.30
C LYS A 14 -5.00 -8.24 -5.23
N LEU A 15 -3.69 -8.25 -5.30
CA LEU A 15 -2.82 -7.08 -5.25
C LEU A 15 -2.85 -6.32 -3.92
N VAL A 16 -3.66 -6.75 -2.96
CA VAL A 16 -3.88 -5.98 -1.73
C VAL A 16 -3.51 -6.78 -0.49
N LEU A 17 -2.78 -6.16 0.40
CA LEU A 17 -2.52 -6.72 1.71
C LEU A 17 -3.12 -5.75 2.71
N GLU A 18 -4.13 -6.20 3.44
CA GLU A 18 -4.77 -5.36 4.44
C GLU A 18 -4.34 -5.82 5.82
N VAL A 19 -3.68 -4.94 6.55
CA VAL A 19 -3.10 -5.27 7.85
C VAL A 19 -3.93 -4.60 8.91
N ASP A 20 -4.70 -5.41 9.64
CA ASP A 20 -5.60 -4.87 10.63
C ASP A 20 -5.10 -5.07 12.04
N ARG A 21 -3.83 -4.82 12.23
CA ARG A 21 -3.20 -4.95 13.53
C ARG A 21 -2.08 -3.94 13.61
N LEU A 22 -1.53 -3.73 14.76
CA LEU A 22 -0.42 -2.83 14.91
C LEU A 22 0.82 -3.47 14.32
N VAL A 23 1.59 -2.67 13.59
CA VAL A 23 2.89 -3.10 13.13
C VAL A 23 3.86 -2.07 13.62
N LYS A 24 5.12 -2.48 13.75
CA LYS A 24 6.11 -1.62 14.33
C LYS A 24 6.57 -0.52 13.40
N GLN A 25 7.48 0.30 13.93
CA GLN A 25 7.93 1.47 13.24
C GLN A 25 8.70 1.25 11.96
N LYS A 26 9.11 0.03 11.68
CA LYS A 26 10.02 -0.17 10.56
C LYS A 26 9.47 0.33 9.23
N TYR A 27 8.22 0.02 8.93
CA TYR A 27 7.69 0.49 7.67
C TYR A 27 7.54 2.01 7.66
N LEU A 28 7.25 2.60 8.83
CA LEU A 28 7.13 4.06 8.91
C LEU A 28 8.47 4.71 8.66
N ASN A 29 9.56 4.11 9.17
CA ASN A 29 10.88 4.64 8.90
C ASN A 29 11.22 4.56 7.42
N LEU A 30 10.80 3.49 6.78
CA LEU A 30 11.07 3.33 5.35
C LEU A 30 10.29 4.33 4.49
N ILE A 31 9.04 4.59 4.82
CA ILE A 31 8.32 5.59 4.04
C ILE A 31 8.86 6.98 4.33
N GLY A 32 9.36 7.22 5.53
CA GLY A 32 10.02 8.49 5.84
C GLY A 32 11.28 8.68 5.01
N PHE A 33 12.02 7.60 4.83
CA PHE A 33 13.21 7.64 3.99
C PHE A 33 12.82 7.90 2.54
N ALA A 34 11.76 7.27 2.07
CA ALA A 34 11.28 7.48 0.71
C ALA A 34 10.89 8.95 0.50
N ALA A 35 10.25 9.56 1.51
CA ALA A 35 9.87 10.95 1.42
C ALA A 35 11.10 11.85 1.31
N LYS A 36 12.11 11.59 2.13
CA LYS A 36 13.32 12.39 2.10
C LYS A 36 14.05 12.24 0.78
N SER A 37 13.87 11.12 0.12
CA SER A 37 14.53 10.86 -1.14
C SER A 37 13.72 11.35 -2.35
N GLY A 38 12.57 11.99 -2.08
CA GLY A 38 11.74 12.48 -3.17
C GLY A 38 11.04 11.39 -3.95
N LYS A 39 10.78 10.25 -3.30
CA LYS A 39 10.21 9.09 -3.97
C LYS A 39 8.76 8.82 -3.60
N ILE A 40 8.01 9.85 -3.30
CA ILE A 40 6.61 9.66 -2.91
C ILE A 40 5.67 10.55 -3.70
N ALA A 41 4.52 9.98 -4.08
CA ALA A 41 3.41 10.74 -4.60
C ALA A 41 2.35 10.80 -3.52
N TYR A 42 1.72 11.95 -3.35
CA TYR A 42 0.72 12.13 -2.30
C TYR A 42 -0.66 12.36 -2.88
N GLY A 43 -1.63 11.65 -2.32
CA GLY A 43 -3.01 11.86 -2.66
C GLY A 43 -3.48 11.02 -3.83
N GLU A 44 -4.81 10.91 -3.94
CA GLU A 44 -5.42 10.01 -4.89
C GLU A 44 -5.03 10.32 -6.34
N GLU A 45 -5.13 11.58 -6.71
CA GLU A 45 -4.92 11.94 -8.09
C GLU A 45 -3.48 11.70 -8.54
N ASP A 46 -2.52 12.15 -7.73
CA ASP A 46 -1.12 11.96 -8.09
C ASP A 46 -0.73 10.50 -8.10
N VAL A 47 -1.27 9.72 -7.17
CA VAL A 47 -0.96 8.30 -7.11
C VAL A 47 -1.53 7.60 -8.35
N LEU A 48 -2.79 7.87 -8.70
CA LEU A 48 -3.38 7.22 -9.87
C LEU A 48 -2.64 7.59 -11.14
N ASN A 49 -2.29 8.86 -11.31
CA ASN A 49 -1.53 9.28 -12.46
C ASN A 49 -0.17 8.59 -12.51
N GLY A 50 0.47 8.46 -11.36
CA GLY A 50 1.76 7.81 -11.30
C GLY A 50 1.69 6.33 -11.65
N ILE A 51 0.61 5.66 -11.21
CA ILE A 51 0.44 4.26 -11.54
C ILE A 51 0.29 4.09 -13.05
N GLU A 52 -0.54 4.94 -13.66
CA GLU A 52 -0.75 4.86 -15.10
C GLU A 52 0.54 5.00 -15.88
N LYS A 53 1.46 5.81 -15.37
CA LYS A 53 2.73 6.02 -16.04
C LYS A 53 3.81 5.05 -15.60
N GLY A 54 3.44 4.05 -14.82
CA GLY A 54 4.39 3.05 -14.37
C GLY A 54 5.40 3.56 -13.36
N LYS A 55 5.07 4.65 -12.66
CA LYS A 55 5.99 5.26 -11.73
C LYS A 55 5.73 4.96 -10.26
N ILE A 56 4.65 4.29 -9.94
CA ILE A 56 4.33 3.96 -8.55
C ILE A 56 4.35 2.45 -8.39
N SER A 57 5.21 1.96 -7.53
CA SER A 57 5.36 0.53 -7.31
C SER A 57 4.47 0.01 -6.19
N LEU A 58 4.10 0.85 -5.25
CA LEU A 58 3.31 0.44 -4.11
C LEU A 58 2.48 1.62 -3.64
N THR A 59 1.22 1.38 -3.31
CA THR A 59 0.36 2.40 -2.73
C THR A 59 -0.01 1.99 -1.31
N ILE A 60 0.12 2.90 -0.37
CA ILE A 60 -0.21 2.66 1.02
C ILE A 60 -1.44 3.48 1.37
N ILE A 61 -2.45 2.80 1.91
CA ILE A 61 -3.69 3.43 2.32
C ILE A 61 -3.84 3.32 3.83
N ALA A 62 -4.18 4.41 4.48
CA ALA A 62 -4.42 4.40 5.91
C ALA A 62 -5.69 3.59 6.20
N LYS A 63 -5.63 2.73 7.20
CA LYS A 63 -6.76 1.86 7.48
C LYS A 63 -7.93 2.60 8.13
N ASP A 64 -7.70 3.79 8.63
CA ASP A 64 -8.78 4.56 9.27
C ASP A 64 -9.49 5.52 8.32
N MET A 65 -9.33 5.36 7.00
CA MET A 65 -10.18 6.07 6.08
C MET A 65 -11.61 5.55 6.25
N PRO A 66 -12.62 6.38 5.98
CA PRO A 66 -13.99 5.90 6.02
C PRO A 66 -14.17 4.71 5.09
N GLU A 67 -14.94 3.75 5.54
CA GLU A 67 -15.04 2.47 4.83
C GLU A 67 -15.44 2.61 3.36
N LYS A 68 -16.42 3.45 3.06
CA LYS A 68 -16.84 3.60 1.67
C LYS A 68 -15.75 4.22 0.82
N ALA A 69 -15.05 5.23 1.36
CA ALA A 69 -13.98 5.87 0.61
C ALA A 69 -12.84 4.90 0.39
N LYS A 70 -12.55 4.09 1.41
CA LYS A 70 -11.46 3.13 1.32
C LYS A 70 -11.77 2.08 0.25
N ASN A 71 -13.00 1.57 0.24
CA ASN A 71 -13.38 0.58 -0.75
C ASN A 71 -13.36 1.14 -2.17
N ARG A 72 -13.80 2.37 -2.33
CA ARG A 72 -13.77 3.00 -3.64
C ARG A 72 -12.35 3.20 -4.11
N MET A 73 -11.49 3.64 -3.20
CA MET A 73 -10.10 3.85 -3.53
C MET A 73 -9.42 2.56 -3.92
N GLU A 74 -9.68 1.51 -3.16
CA GLU A 74 -9.08 0.21 -3.45
C GLU A 74 -9.44 -0.26 -4.86
N LYS A 75 -10.71 -0.11 -5.25
CA LYS A 75 -11.13 -0.54 -6.57
C LYS A 75 -10.44 0.26 -7.67
N LYS A 76 -10.32 1.57 -7.49
CA LYS A 76 -9.66 2.40 -8.48
C LYS A 76 -8.19 2.02 -8.63
N LEU A 77 -7.54 1.75 -7.52
CA LEU A 77 -6.13 1.41 -7.55
C LEU A 77 -5.90 0.05 -8.19
N ILE A 78 -6.73 -0.93 -7.86
CA ILE A 78 -6.60 -2.24 -8.46
C ILE A 78 -6.76 -2.14 -9.97
N HIS A 79 -7.77 -1.38 -10.42
CA HIS A 79 -8.01 -1.20 -11.83
C HIS A 79 -6.80 -0.56 -12.52
N ALA A 80 -6.22 0.44 -11.90
CA ALA A 80 -5.08 1.12 -12.48
C ALA A 80 -3.86 0.20 -12.61
N TYR A 81 -3.59 -0.59 -11.57
CA TYR A 81 -2.46 -1.52 -11.63
C TYR A 81 -2.71 -2.62 -12.65
N GLU A 82 -3.95 -3.12 -12.72
CA GLU A 82 -4.24 -4.17 -13.68
C GLU A 82 -4.11 -3.68 -15.12
N ASN A 83 -4.55 -2.45 -15.38
CA ASN A 83 -4.41 -1.88 -16.70
C ASN A 83 -2.94 -1.73 -17.07
N LEU A 84 -2.13 -1.30 -16.11
CA LEU A 84 -0.71 -1.15 -16.34
C LEU A 84 -0.08 -2.50 -16.67
N TYR A 85 -0.41 -3.53 -15.91
CA TYR A 85 0.14 -4.85 -16.16
C TYR A 85 -0.27 -5.38 -17.52
N PHE A 86 -1.51 -5.16 -17.91
CA PHE A 86 -1.99 -5.59 -19.20
C PHE A 86 -1.24 -4.87 -20.32
N GLU A 87 -1.02 -3.56 -20.16
CA GLU A 87 -0.32 -2.80 -21.17
C GLU A 87 1.12 -3.26 -21.33
N ILE A 88 1.76 -3.56 -20.21
CA ILE A 88 3.14 -3.96 -20.26
C ILE A 88 3.32 -5.35 -20.83
N SER A 89 2.52 -6.30 -20.38
CA SER A 89 2.71 -7.68 -20.79
C SER A 89 1.82 -8.13 -21.93
N GLY A 90 0.77 -7.40 -22.18
CA GLY A 90 -0.18 -7.80 -23.19
C GLY A 90 -1.07 -8.93 -22.73
N LEU A 91 -1.02 -9.30 -21.46
CA LEU A 91 -1.82 -10.39 -20.94
C LEU A 91 -2.62 -9.95 -19.75
N LYS A 92 -3.79 -10.63 -19.58
CA LYS A 92 -4.53 -10.33 -18.44
C LYS A 92 -3.75 -10.76 -17.26
N LYS A 93 -3.66 -9.91 -16.32
CA LYS A 93 -2.94 -10.21 -15.19
C LYS A 93 -3.70 -11.00 -14.28
N LYS A 94 -3.40 -12.06 -13.89
CA LYS A 94 -4.19 -12.74 -12.97
C LYS A 94 -3.43 -13.60 -12.07
N GLU A 95 -2.32 -13.97 -12.44
CA GLU A 95 -1.61 -14.88 -11.62
C GLU A 95 -0.62 -14.27 -10.72
N THR A 96 -0.55 -12.99 -10.61
CA THR A 96 0.52 -12.40 -9.83
C THR A 96 0.24 -12.55 -8.36
N GLU A 97 1.28 -12.81 -7.61
CA GLU A 97 1.19 -12.83 -6.18
C GLU A 97 1.68 -11.51 -5.65
N GLU A 98 1.96 -10.58 -6.52
CA GLU A 98 2.53 -9.32 -6.13
C GLU A 98 1.60 -8.48 -5.30
N ILE A 99 2.13 -7.75 -4.35
CA ILE A 99 1.37 -6.82 -3.54
C ILE A 99 1.67 -5.44 -4.05
N ASN A 100 0.64 -4.71 -4.46
CA ASN A 100 0.80 -3.34 -4.95
C ASN A 100 0.09 -2.34 -4.05
N ILE A 101 -0.75 -2.81 -3.14
CA ILE A 101 -1.52 -1.95 -2.27
C ILE A 101 -1.45 -2.53 -0.87
N ILE A 102 -1.10 -1.72 0.12
CA ILE A 102 -1.11 -2.14 1.51
C ILE A 102 -1.99 -1.19 2.28
N ILE A 103 -2.93 -1.73 3.03
CA ILE A 103 -3.78 -0.94 3.92
C ILE A 103 -3.22 -1.14 5.31
N VAL A 104 -2.60 -0.12 5.88
CA VAL A 104 -1.91 -0.23 7.15
C VAL A 104 -1.77 1.12 7.81
N GLY A 105 -1.77 1.12 9.11
CA GLY A 105 -1.52 2.33 9.89
C GLY A 105 -2.66 3.32 9.84
N THR A 106 -2.49 4.42 10.52
CA THR A 106 -3.48 5.46 10.52
C THR A 106 -3.03 6.61 9.62
N LYS A 107 -3.98 7.44 9.24
CA LYS A 107 -3.67 8.60 8.45
C LYS A 107 -2.63 9.46 9.16
N GLU A 108 -2.81 9.62 10.46
CA GLU A 108 -1.89 10.46 11.22
C GLU A 108 -0.49 9.88 11.28
N GLU A 109 -0.38 8.59 11.54
CA GLU A 109 0.93 7.94 11.62
C GLU A 109 1.66 8.02 10.28
N ASN A 110 0.97 7.66 9.21
CA ASN A 110 1.59 7.63 7.91
C ASN A 110 1.98 9.03 7.43
N SER A 111 1.09 10.00 7.65
CA SER A 111 1.37 11.38 7.25
C SER A 111 2.55 11.93 8.02
N SER A 112 2.58 11.68 9.32
CA SER A 112 3.65 12.17 10.16
C SER A 112 4.99 11.60 9.73
N ALA A 113 5.01 10.32 9.38
CA ALA A 113 6.24 9.67 8.97
C ALA A 113 6.86 10.32 7.73
N VAL A 114 6.03 10.89 6.86
CA VAL A 114 6.53 11.56 5.65
C VAL A 114 6.59 13.07 5.81
N GLY A 115 6.35 13.57 7.02
CA GLY A 115 6.45 15.01 7.28
C GLY A 115 5.31 15.81 6.69
N LYS A 116 4.12 15.23 6.57
CA LYS A 116 2.97 15.90 6.00
C LYS A 116 1.77 15.76 6.91
N LEU A 117 0.67 16.40 6.53
CA LEU A 117 -0.58 16.28 7.23
C LEU A 117 -1.63 15.78 6.26
N ASN A 118 -2.57 15.01 6.77
CA ASN A 118 -3.73 14.59 5.99
C ASN A 118 -3.39 13.86 4.69
N LYS A 119 -2.54 12.87 4.76
CA LYS A 119 -2.18 12.09 3.56
C LYS A 119 -2.57 10.63 3.75
N PRO A 120 -3.85 10.29 3.59
CA PRO A 120 -4.28 8.91 3.76
C PRO A 120 -3.87 7.97 2.63
N VAL A 121 -3.44 8.53 1.48
CA VAL A 121 -3.01 7.73 0.35
C VAL A 121 -1.63 8.19 -0.08
N ILE A 122 -0.69 7.27 -0.10
CA ILE A 122 0.71 7.58 -0.39
C ILE A 122 1.23 6.56 -1.40
N GLY A 123 1.87 7.02 -2.46
CA GLY A 123 2.45 6.13 -3.46
C GLY A 123 3.97 6.16 -3.40
N ILE A 124 4.58 4.98 -3.47
CA ILE A 124 6.03 4.84 -3.40
C ILE A 124 6.56 4.68 -4.81
N LYS A 125 7.46 5.56 -5.21
CA LYS A 125 7.97 5.59 -6.57
C LYS A 125 9.16 4.68 -6.83
N ASP A 126 9.82 4.24 -5.79
CA ASP A 126 11.04 3.45 -5.94
C ASP A 126 10.72 1.99 -5.70
N ARG A 127 11.04 1.14 -6.66
CA ARG A 127 10.73 -0.27 -6.56
C ARG A 127 11.45 -0.95 -5.39
N ASN A 128 12.71 -0.59 -5.16
CA ASN A 128 13.45 -1.22 -4.09
C ASN A 128 12.92 -0.81 -2.72
N LEU A 129 12.55 0.45 -2.56
CA LEU A 129 11.94 0.89 -1.32
C LEU A 129 10.59 0.22 -1.12
N ALA A 130 9.83 0.05 -2.20
CA ALA A 130 8.55 -0.63 -2.11
C ALA A 130 8.73 -2.06 -1.63
N LYS A 131 9.71 -2.77 -2.18
CA LYS A 131 9.99 -4.12 -1.76
C LYS A 131 10.40 -4.17 -0.30
N GLY A 132 11.22 -3.24 0.13
CA GLY A 132 11.64 -3.19 1.52
C GLY A 132 10.48 -2.98 2.47
N ILE A 133 9.55 -2.12 2.10
CA ILE A 133 8.38 -1.86 2.92
C ILE A 133 7.52 -3.11 3.01
N ILE A 134 7.26 -3.77 1.88
CA ILE A 134 6.45 -4.97 1.86
C ILE A 134 7.13 -6.05 2.71
N THR A 135 8.42 -6.24 2.52
CA THR A 135 9.15 -7.26 3.25
C THR A 135 9.12 -7.01 4.75
N SER A 136 9.31 -5.76 5.16
CA SER A 136 9.33 -5.47 6.58
C SER A 136 7.99 -5.76 7.24
N ILE A 137 6.90 -5.50 6.54
CA ILE A 137 5.58 -5.76 7.09
C ILE A 137 5.32 -7.26 7.13
N LEU A 138 5.65 -7.97 6.04
CA LEU A 138 5.42 -9.40 6.00
C LEU A 138 6.26 -10.14 7.03
N GLU A 139 7.49 -9.73 7.21
CA GLU A 139 8.34 -10.37 8.21
C GLU A 139 7.80 -10.18 9.61
N GLU A 140 7.29 -9.01 9.87
CA GLU A 140 6.75 -8.73 11.17
C GLU A 140 5.49 -9.55 11.44
N ILE A 141 4.64 -9.69 10.44
CA ILE A 141 3.44 -10.49 10.55
C ILE A 141 3.79 -11.96 10.72
N ASP A 142 4.70 -12.46 9.90
CA ASP A 142 5.07 -13.87 9.96
C ASP A 142 5.86 -14.22 11.21
N GLY A 143 6.56 -13.27 11.75
CA GLY A 143 7.38 -13.52 12.93
C GLY A 143 6.57 -13.69 14.20
N GLU A 144 5.29 -13.41 14.12
CA GLU A 144 4.46 -13.62 15.29
C GLU A 144 4.06 -15.05 15.43
#